data_522d4bdcbf7a3912ed2da1f20c737bd6
#
_entry.id   522d4bdcbf7a3912ed2da1f20c737bd6
#
_cell.length_a   1.000
_cell.length_b   1.000
_cell.length_c   1.000
_cell.angle_alpha   90.00
_cell.angle_beta   90.00
_cell.angle_gamma   90.00
#
_symmetry.space_group_name_H-M   'P 1'
#
loop_
_entity.id
_entity.type
_entity.pdbx_description
1 polymer ?
#
loop_
_entity_poly.entity_id
_entity_poly.type
_entity_poly.pdbx_seq_one_letter_code
_entity_poly.pdbx_strand_id
1 'polypeptide(L)'
;MPLLLCDLDETILERREALERWATGFARDRGLPSGAVRAILDEDHHGARTRPQFVEAVNHRLGLEPPLTLDYLRDYVACFTLEPDNAEALRRARLAGWTIAIASNGEQPQLDKIAVVGLSAYVDAVAVSAIDGVRKPDPGLLRIAAERAGAALEGSWMIGDDPLNDVQAARSAGIRSVWLRRGRTWPDGLEPPTAQADSFAAAVDLVLDSGP
;
A
#
# COMPACT_ATOMS: atom_id res chain seq x y z
N MET A 1 -17.92 2.08 -16.38
CA MET A 1 -17.74 3.02 -15.27
C MET A 1 -16.25 3.33 -15.16
N PRO A 2 -15.87 4.58 -14.84
CA PRO A 2 -14.47 4.91 -14.67
C PRO A 2 -13.88 4.11 -13.49
N LEU A 3 -12.60 3.72 -13.60
CA LEU A 3 -11.93 2.89 -12.60
C LEU A 3 -10.80 3.68 -11.94
N LEU A 4 -10.80 3.68 -10.61
CA LEU A 4 -9.73 4.16 -9.78
C LEU A 4 -8.99 2.93 -9.21
N LEU A 5 -7.78 2.71 -9.69
CA LEU A 5 -6.85 1.74 -9.14
C LEU A 5 -6.01 2.39 -8.05
N CYS A 6 -5.83 1.70 -6.94
CA CYS A 6 -5.04 2.17 -5.82
C CYS A 6 -4.02 1.10 -5.40
N ASP A 7 -2.80 1.52 -5.08
CA ASP A 7 -1.95 0.71 -4.23
C ASP A 7 -2.46 0.73 -2.79
N LEU A 8 -1.93 -0.15 -1.93
CA LEU A 8 -2.40 -0.31 -0.56
C LEU A 8 -1.46 0.33 0.46
N ASP A 9 -0.22 -0.20 0.56
CA ASP A 9 0.76 0.21 1.56
C ASP A 9 1.40 1.56 1.19
N GLU A 10 1.52 2.49 2.16
CA GLU A 10 1.99 3.87 1.92
C GLU A 10 1.14 4.65 0.90
N THR A 11 -0.06 4.12 0.58
CA THR A 11 -1.02 4.77 -0.31
C THR A 11 -2.35 4.99 0.41
N ILE A 12 -3.17 3.94 0.60
CA ILE A 12 -4.39 4.01 1.39
C ILE A 12 -4.10 3.81 2.88
N LEU A 13 -3.13 2.92 3.20
CA LEU A 13 -2.77 2.54 4.57
C LEU A 13 -1.33 2.97 4.90
N GLU A 14 -1.16 3.54 6.08
CA GLU A 14 0.13 3.99 6.62
C GLU A 14 0.92 2.79 7.18
N ARG A 15 1.63 2.06 6.32
CA ARG A 15 2.35 0.83 6.67
C ARG A 15 3.45 1.08 7.70
N ARG A 16 4.20 2.18 7.56
CA ARG A 16 5.28 2.55 8.48
C ARG A 16 4.74 2.84 9.88
N GLU A 17 3.64 3.54 9.98
CA GLU A 17 3.01 3.84 11.27
C GLU A 17 2.47 2.57 11.94
N ALA A 18 1.87 1.65 11.17
CA ALA A 18 1.44 0.35 11.69
C ALA A 18 2.63 -0.45 12.23
N LEU A 19 3.78 -0.43 11.52
CA LEU A 19 5.00 -1.07 11.99
C LEU A 19 5.53 -0.44 13.29
N GLU A 20 5.48 0.87 13.41
CA GLU A 20 5.89 1.60 14.61
C GLU A 20 4.98 1.29 15.82
N ARG A 21 3.65 1.25 15.60
CA ARG A 21 2.68 0.84 16.63
C ARG A 21 2.96 -0.59 17.11
N TRP A 22 3.14 -1.52 16.19
CA TRP A 22 3.48 -2.90 16.52
C TRP A 22 4.82 -2.99 17.26
N ALA A 23 5.89 -2.38 16.74
CA ALA A 23 7.22 -2.42 17.34
C ALA A 23 7.22 -1.83 18.75
N THR A 24 6.44 -0.76 19.00
CA THR A 24 6.29 -0.13 20.31
C THR A 24 5.63 -1.10 21.30
N GLY A 25 4.53 -1.74 20.94
CA GLY A 25 3.88 -2.77 21.73
C GLY A 25 4.82 -3.95 22.02
N PHE A 26 5.44 -4.47 20.99
CA PHE A 26 6.37 -5.60 21.09
C PHE A 26 7.57 -5.30 22.01
N ALA A 27 8.18 -4.12 21.86
CA ALA A 27 9.31 -3.72 22.71
C ALA A 27 8.91 -3.57 24.19
N ARG A 28 7.74 -2.97 24.44
CA ARG A 28 7.18 -2.84 25.79
C ARG A 28 6.92 -4.20 26.43
N ASP A 29 6.23 -5.09 25.73
CA ASP A 29 5.78 -6.39 26.25
C ASP A 29 6.95 -7.34 26.51
N ARG A 30 8.08 -7.13 25.82
CA ARG A 30 9.34 -7.85 26.03
C ARG A 30 10.36 -7.14 26.92
N GLY A 31 10.06 -5.94 27.41
CA GLY A 31 11.00 -5.16 28.23
C GLY A 31 12.29 -4.81 27.50
N LEU A 32 12.23 -4.57 26.17
CA LEU A 32 13.41 -4.25 25.36
C LEU A 32 13.93 -2.82 25.66
N PRO A 33 15.21 -2.54 25.41
CA PRO A 33 15.78 -1.22 25.65
C PRO A 33 15.18 -0.13 24.76
N SER A 34 15.30 1.14 25.18
CA SER A 34 14.70 2.31 24.52
C SER A 34 15.02 2.49 23.02
N GLY A 35 16.10 1.89 22.52
CA GLY A 35 16.47 1.93 21.11
C GLY A 35 15.84 0.83 20.25
N ALA A 36 15.13 -0.14 20.84
CA ALA A 36 14.65 -1.33 20.14
C ALA A 36 13.63 -1.00 19.02
N VAL A 37 12.70 -0.09 19.26
CA VAL A 37 11.72 0.35 18.26
C VAL A 37 12.44 0.90 17.04
N ARG A 38 13.40 1.80 17.23
CA ARG A 38 14.18 2.36 16.12
C ARG A 38 14.95 1.29 15.37
N ALA A 39 15.58 0.35 16.08
CA ALA A 39 16.29 -0.76 15.48
C ALA A 39 15.38 -1.64 14.61
N ILE A 40 14.15 -1.94 15.08
CA ILE A 40 13.15 -2.68 14.30
C ILE A 40 12.75 -1.92 13.03
N LEU A 41 12.48 -0.62 13.14
CA LEU A 41 12.09 0.20 12.00
C LEU A 41 13.22 0.32 10.96
N ASP A 42 14.48 0.41 11.41
CA ASP A 42 15.63 0.47 10.51
C ASP A 42 15.79 -0.85 9.74
N GLU A 43 15.50 -2.01 10.36
CA GLU A 43 15.59 -3.32 9.70
C GLU A 43 14.48 -3.59 8.68
N ASP A 44 13.40 -2.82 8.68
CA ASP A 44 12.34 -2.94 7.66
C ASP A 44 12.77 -2.47 6.27
N HIS A 45 13.75 -1.56 6.18
CA HIS A 45 14.23 -1.01 4.91
C HIS A 45 13.10 -0.55 3.98
N HIS A 46 12.11 0.16 4.51
CA HIS A 46 10.93 0.63 3.77
C HIS A 46 10.14 -0.48 3.04
N GLY A 47 10.13 -1.69 3.62
CA GLY A 47 9.44 -2.84 3.04
C GLY A 47 10.23 -3.58 1.96
N ALA A 48 11.50 -3.23 1.75
CA ALA A 48 12.33 -3.89 0.74
C ALA A 48 12.72 -5.33 1.12
N ARG A 49 12.75 -5.65 2.42
CA ARG A 49 13.02 -7.01 2.90
C ARG A 49 11.80 -7.91 2.81
N THR A 50 12.02 -9.18 2.48
CA THR A 50 10.99 -10.20 2.67
C THR A 50 10.72 -10.39 4.17
N ARG A 51 9.56 -10.94 4.52
CA ARG A 51 9.19 -11.15 5.94
C ARG A 51 10.18 -12.06 6.70
N PRO A 52 10.66 -13.19 6.12
CA PRO A 52 11.72 -13.97 6.76
C PRO A 52 13.01 -13.17 6.99
N GLN A 53 13.46 -12.40 6.00
CA GLN A 53 14.66 -11.57 6.13
C GLN A 53 14.52 -10.49 7.21
N PHE A 54 13.35 -9.89 7.32
CA PHE A 54 13.04 -8.92 8.39
C PHE A 54 13.15 -9.58 9.77
N VAL A 55 12.50 -10.73 9.95
CA VAL A 55 12.51 -11.50 11.21
C VAL A 55 13.94 -11.87 11.61
N GLU A 56 14.73 -12.40 10.66
CA GLU A 56 16.14 -12.76 10.89
C GLU A 56 16.96 -11.54 11.31
N ALA A 57 16.82 -10.41 10.62
CA ALA A 57 17.56 -9.20 10.90
C ALA A 57 17.21 -8.59 12.27
N VAL A 58 15.93 -8.57 12.64
CA VAL A 58 15.49 -8.09 13.96
C VAL A 58 16.01 -9.00 15.07
N ASN A 59 15.94 -10.33 14.91
CA ASN A 59 16.47 -11.28 15.87
C ASN A 59 17.97 -11.08 16.09
N HIS A 60 18.73 -10.99 14.99
CA HIS A 60 20.15 -10.74 15.05
C HIS A 60 20.50 -9.41 15.71
N ARG A 61 19.81 -8.33 15.31
CA ARG A 61 20.07 -6.96 15.80
C ARG A 61 19.80 -6.79 17.28
N LEU A 62 18.75 -7.44 17.79
CA LEU A 62 18.28 -7.27 19.18
C LEU A 62 18.65 -8.45 20.09
N GLY A 63 19.22 -9.53 19.57
CA GLY A 63 19.55 -10.73 20.36
C GLY A 63 18.34 -11.31 21.07
N LEU A 64 17.21 -11.47 20.37
CA LEU A 64 15.94 -11.82 20.99
C LEU A 64 15.91 -13.27 21.49
N GLU A 65 15.51 -13.46 22.76
CA GLU A 65 15.24 -14.75 23.39
C GLU A 65 13.89 -14.69 24.15
N PRO A 66 12.88 -15.47 23.77
CA PRO A 66 12.80 -16.28 22.55
C PRO A 66 12.81 -15.43 21.26
N PRO A 67 13.23 -15.99 20.12
CA PRO A 67 13.30 -15.22 18.88
C PRO A 67 11.92 -14.76 18.39
N LEU A 68 11.89 -13.67 17.63
CA LEU A 68 10.75 -13.28 16.84
C LEU A 68 10.51 -14.34 15.76
N THR A 69 9.26 -14.70 15.51
CA THR A 69 8.83 -15.62 14.46
C THR A 69 7.86 -14.93 13.51
N LEU A 70 7.49 -15.59 12.40
CA LEU A 70 6.51 -15.04 11.46
C LEU A 70 5.10 -14.85 12.05
N ASP A 71 4.82 -15.40 13.23
CA ASP A 71 3.55 -15.20 13.95
C ASP A 71 3.28 -13.73 14.29
N TYR A 72 4.34 -12.88 14.32
CA TYR A 72 4.19 -11.44 14.53
C TYR A 72 3.28 -10.78 13.47
N LEU A 73 3.16 -11.38 12.28
CA LEU A 73 2.34 -10.82 11.20
C LEU A 73 0.89 -10.61 11.61
N ARG A 74 0.32 -11.52 12.43
CA ARG A 74 -1.04 -11.37 12.96
C ARG A 74 -1.17 -10.10 13.79
N ASP A 75 -0.25 -9.88 14.72
CA ASP A 75 -0.27 -8.75 15.64
C ASP A 75 0.09 -7.44 14.92
N TYR A 76 0.98 -7.52 13.93
CA TYR A 76 1.32 -6.41 13.06
C TYR A 76 0.12 -5.97 12.18
N VAL A 77 -0.60 -6.91 11.57
CA VAL A 77 -1.80 -6.61 10.77
C VAL A 77 -2.87 -5.95 11.63
N ALA A 78 -3.02 -6.35 12.88
CA ALA A 78 -3.96 -5.72 13.83
C ALA A 78 -3.61 -4.25 14.16
N CYS A 79 -2.40 -3.79 13.86
CA CYS A 79 -1.98 -2.40 14.07
C CYS A 79 -2.34 -1.45 12.91
N PHE A 80 -2.91 -1.95 11.82
CA PHE A 80 -3.36 -1.09 10.73
C PHE A 80 -4.67 -0.37 11.08
N THR A 81 -4.80 0.85 10.59
CA THR A 81 -6.02 1.67 10.66
C THR A 81 -6.29 2.30 9.30
N LEU A 82 -7.56 2.46 8.97
CA LEU A 82 -7.96 3.30 7.83
C LEU A 82 -8.19 4.71 8.33
N GLU A 83 -7.38 5.65 7.86
CA GLU A 83 -7.52 7.05 8.25
C GLU A 83 -8.87 7.62 7.79
N PRO A 84 -9.57 8.42 8.63
CA PRO A 84 -10.89 8.97 8.30
C PRO A 84 -10.92 9.74 6.99
N ASP A 85 -9.88 10.52 6.69
CA ASP A 85 -9.79 11.32 5.46
C ASP A 85 -9.68 10.42 4.22
N ASN A 86 -8.97 9.28 4.33
CA ASN A 86 -8.84 8.31 3.24
C ASN A 86 -10.15 7.54 3.03
N ALA A 87 -10.85 7.17 4.11
CA ALA A 87 -12.18 6.57 4.02
C ALA A 87 -13.18 7.50 3.35
N GLU A 88 -13.17 8.79 3.72
CA GLU A 88 -14.04 9.81 3.13
C GLU A 88 -13.70 10.05 1.65
N ALA A 89 -12.42 10.07 1.28
CA ALA A 89 -12.01 10.19 -0.12
C ALA A 89 -12.52 9.02 -0.98
N LEU A 90 -12.39 7.79 -0.49
CA LEU A 90 -12.95 6.60 -1.16
C LEU A 90 -14.48 6.71 -1.30
N ARG A 91 -15.17 7.17 -0.24
CA ARG A 91 -16.60 7.38 -0.28
C ARG A 91 -17.01 8.42 -1.34
N ARG A 92 -16.28 9.54 -1.45
CA ARG A 92 -16.52 10.57 -2.48
C ARG A 92 -16.34 10.00 -3.89
N ALA A 93 -15.27 9.23 -4.12
CA ALA A 93 -15.04 8.60 -5.42
C ALA A 93 -16.19 7.65 -5.80
N ARG A 94 -16.68 6.84 -4.88
CA ARG A 94 -17.87 5.98 -5.11
C ARG A 94 -19.12 6.78 -5.41
N LEU A 95 -19.40 7.85 -4.66
CA LEU A 95 -20.56 8.72 -4.90
C LEU A 95 -20.48 9.44 -6.25
N ALA A 96 -19.27 9.72 -6.75
CA ALA A 96 -19.03 10.25 -8.09
C ALA A 96 -19.14 9.20 -9.22
N GLY A 97 -19.48 7.94 -8.87
CA GLY A 97 -19.69 6.86 -9.82
C GLY A 97 -18.41 6.10 -10.25
N TRP A 98 -17.31 6.25 -9.51
CA TRP A 98 -16.08 5.52 -9.76
C TRP A 98 -16.15 4.11 -9.15
N THR A 99 -15.73 3.11 -9.92
CA THR A 99 -15.38 1.79 -9.44
C THR A 99 -13.98 1.88 -8.81
N ILE A 100 -13.75 1.21 -7.68
CA ILE A 100 -12.47 1.29 -6.96
C ILE A 100 -11.87 -0.11 -6.85
N ALA A 101 -10.61 -0.28 -7.28
CA ALA A 101 -9.90 -1.55 -7.11
C ALA A 101 -8.51 -1.35 -6.52
N ILE A 102 -8.07 -2.33 -5.73
CA ILE A 102 -6.71 -2.37 -5.18
C ILE A 102 -5.85 -3.27 -6.06
N ALA A 103 -4.63 -2.80 -6.39
CA ALA A 103 -3.58 -3.57 -7.03
C ALA A 103 -2.28 -3.46 -6.20
N SER A 104 -2.01 -4.44 -5.35
CA SER A 104 -0.92 -4.37 -4.37
C SER A 104 0.11 -5.47 -4.56
N ASN A 105 1.40 -5.09 -4.49
CA ASN A 105 2.49 -6.04 -4.41
C ASN A 105 2.57 -6.59 -2.98
N GLY A 106 2.45 -7.91 -2.82
CA GLY A 106 2.50 -8.56 -1.50
C GLY A 106 1.95 -9.97 -1.52
N GLU A 107 1.68 -10.48 -0.34
CA GLU A 107 1.20 -11.82 -0.05
C GLU A 107 -0.16 -11.76 0.68
N GLN A 108 -0.62 -12.88 1.25
CA GLN A 108 -1.87 -12.99 2.02
C GLN A 108 -2.08 -11.84 3.04
N PRO A 109 -1.08 -11.33 3.78
CA PRO A 109 -1.27 -10.20 4.70
C PRO A 109 -1.89 -8.95 4.09
N GLN A 110 -1.82 -8.75 2.76
CA GLN A 110 -2.51 -7.62 2.11
C GLN A 110 -4.04 -7.76 2.22
N LEU A 111 -4.57 -8.96 2.02
CA LEU A 111 -6.01 -9.24 2.19
C LEU A 111 -6.43 -9.11 3.66
N ASP A 112 -5.57 -9.57 4.58
CA ASP A 112 -5.85 -9.50 6.02
C ASP A 112 -5.91 -8.03 6.50
N LYS A 113 -5.04 -7.16 6.02
CA LYS A 113 -5.08 -5.70 6.28
C LYS A 113 -6.41 -5.10 5.80
N ILE A 114 -6.80 -5.37 4.55
CA ILE A 114 -8.05 -4.88 3.96
C ILE A 114 -9.25 -5.29 4.82
N ALA A 115 -9.28 -6.54 5.30
CA ALA A 115 -10.35 -7.05 6.15
C ALA A 115 -10.36 -6.38 7.53
N VAL A 116 -9.21 -6.28 8.19
CA VAL A 116 -9.08 -5.73 9.56
C VAL A 116 -9.51 -4.27 9.61
N VAL A 117 -9.12 -3.46 8.61
CA VAL A 117 -9.46 -2.03 8.59
C VAL A 117 -10.84 -1.74 7.99
N GLY A 118 -11.59 -2.76 7.57
CA GLY A 118 -12.91 -2.59 6.95
C GLY A 118 -12.88 -1.98 5.55
N LEU A 119 -11.73 -1.99 4.87
CA LEU A 119 -11.56 -1.38 3.54
C LEU A 119 -12.40 -2.09 2.47
N SER A 120 -12.78 -3.35 2.70
CA SER A 120 -13.67 -4.14 1.82
C SER A 120 -15.03 -3.45 1.54
N ALA A 121 -15.48 -2.54 2.42
CA ALA A 121 -16.72 -1.79 2.22
C ALA A 121 -16.60 -0.68 1.15
N TYR A 122 -15.38 -0.31 0.79
CA TYR A 122 -15.09 0.81 -0.10
C TYR A 122 -14.61 0.38 -1.49
N VAL A 123 -14.15 -0.87 -1.65
CA VAL A 123 -13.51 -1.34 -2.88
C VAL A 123 -14.32 -2.46 -3.53
N ASP A 124 -14.30 -2.48 -4.86
CA ASP A 124 -15.07 -3.45 -5.65
C ASP A 124 -14.24 -4.68 -6.03
N ALA A 125 -12.90 -4.54 -6.07
CA ALA A 125 -11.99 -5.64 -6.37
C ALA A 125 -10.60 -5.45 -5.73
N VAL A 126 -9.89 -6.58 -5.59
CA VAL A 126 -8.51 -6.62 -5.09
C VAL A 126 -7.70 -7.59 -5.93
N ALA A 127 -6.48 -7.18 -6.32
CA ALA A 127 -5.46 -8.03 -6.90
C ALA A 127 -4.18 -7.94 -6.04
N VAL A 128 -3.60 -9.09 -5.70
CA VAL A 128 -2.40 -9.21 -4.86
C VAL A 128 -1.36 -10.05 -5.57
N SER A 129 -0.15 -9.54 -5.75
CA SER A 129 0.83 -10.09 -6.66
C SER A 129 1.20 -11.55 -6.42
N ALA A 130 1.38 -11.99 -5.18
CA ALA A 130 1.73 -13.38 -4.89
C ALA A 130 0.55 -14.36 -5.07
N ILE A 131 -0.67 -13.85 -4.98
CA ILE A 131 -1.89 -14.64 -5.17
C ILE A 131 -2.20 -14.77 -6.66
N ASP A 132 -1.99 -13.70 -7.40
CA ASP A 132 -2.37 -13.56 -8.82
C ASP A 132 -1.24 -13.92 -9.79
N GLY A 133 -0.03 -14.17 -9.26
CA GLY A 133 1.14 -14.58 -10.06
C GLY A 133 1.76 -13.48 -10.92
N VAL A 134 1.30 -12.23 -10.78
CA VAL A 134 1.80 -11.06 -11.52
C VAL A 134 2.09 -9.92 -10.56
N ARG A 135 3.24 -9.26 -10.75
CA ARG A 135 3.71 -8.21 -9.84
C ARG A 135 3.96 -6.90 -10.58
N LYS A 136 3.49 -5.75 -10.03
CA LYS A 136 3.91 -4.43 -10.52
C LYS A 136 5.44 -4.31 -10.51
N PRO A 137 6.10 -3.75 -11.51
CA PRO A 137 5.56 -2.87 -12.55
C PRO A 137 4.94 -3.56 -13.78
N ASP A 138 4.78 -4.88 -13.79
CA ASP A 138 4.01 -5.53 -14.86
C ASP A 138 2.55 -5.03 -14.82
N PRO A 139 2.01 -4.46 -15.91
CA PRO A 139 0.64 -3.96 -15.97
C PRO A 139 -0.42 -5.06 -15.85
N GLY A 140 -0.03 -6.32 -15.89
CA GLY A 140 -0.91 -7.47 -15.72
C GLY A 140 -1.69 -7.45 -14.41
N LEU A 141 -1.08 -6.99 -13.31
CA LEU A 141 -1.78 -6.89 -12.02
C LEU A 141 -2.91 -5.84 -12.07
N LEU A 142 -2.71 -4.72 -12.78
CA LEU A 142 -3.74 -3.69 -12.97
C LEU A 142 -4.89 -4.22 -13.84
N ARG A 143 -4.57 -5.03 -14.88
CA ARG A 143 -5.59 -5.67 -15.73
C ARG A 143 -6.44 -6.67 -14.94
N ILE A 144 -5.81 -7.49 -14.10
CA ILE A 144 -6.53 -8.43 -13.22
C ILE A 144 -7.48 -7.68 -12.26
N ALA A 145 -7.01 -6.59 -11.66
CA ALA A 145 -7.85 -5.78 -10.78
C ALA A 145 -9.04 -5.16 -11.52
N ALA A 146 -8.82 -4.64 -12.73
CA ALA A 146 -9.86 -4.07 -13.58
C ALA A 146 -10.89 -5.12 -14.03
N GLU A 147 -10.44 -6.29 -14.47
CA GLU A 147 -11.31 -7.41 -14.88
C GLU A 147 -12.22 -7.84 -13.72
N ARG A 148 -11.66 -8.02 -12.52
CA ARG A 148 -12.43 -8.36 -11.31
C ARG A 148 -13.42 -7.29 -10.92
N ALA A 149 -13.09 -6.03 -11.15
CA ALA A 149 -13.98 -4.90 -10.90
C ALA A 149 -15.05 -4.73 -11.99
N GLY A 150 -15.01 -5.51 -13.08
CA GLY A 150 -15.91 -5.36 -14.20
C GLY A 150 -15.75 -4.04 -14.94
N ALA A 151 -14.55 -3.45 -14.94
CA ALA A 151 -14.26 -2.14 -15.50
C ALA A 151 -13.16 -2.20 -16.56
N ALA A 152 -13.18 -1.26 -17.50
CA ALA A 152 -12.11 -1.10 -18.49
C ALA A 152 -10.95 -0.28 -17.92
N LEU A 153 -9.72 -0.54 -18.39
CA LEU A 153 -8.56 0.29 -18.05
C LEU A 153 -8.57 1.64 -18.75
N GLU A 154 -9.15 1.72 -19.94
CA GLU A 154 -9.23 2.99 -20.68
C GLU A 154 -9.94 4.06 -19.86
N GLY A 155 -9.33 5.24 -19.76
CA GLY A 155 -9.83 6.34 -18.93
C GLY A 155 -9.59 6.18 -17.41
N SER A 156 -8.95 5.08 -16.98
CA SER A 156 -8.68 4.82 -15.55
C SER A 156 -7.50 5.64 -15.02
N TRP A 157 -7.41 5.66 -13.69
CA TRP A 157 -6.30 6.25 -12.95
C TRP A 157 -5.70 5.22 -12.00
N MET A 158 -4.38 5.35 -11.75
CA MET A 158 -3.66 4.66 -10.68
C MET A 158 -3.15 5.68 -9.67
N ILE A 159 -3.48 5.48 -8.38
CA ILE A 159 -2.87 6.22 -7.27
C ILE A 159 -1.90 5.28 -6.55
N GLY A 160 -0.66 5.72 -6.37
CA GLY A 160 0.35 4.96 -5.65
C GLY A 160 1.53 5.81 -5.22
N ASP A 161 2.37 5.26 -4.34
CA ASP A 161 3.52 5.95 -3.78
C ASP A 161 4.87 5.52 -4.39
N ASP A 162 4.90 4.40 -5.11
CA ASP A 162 6.13 3.86 -5.70
C ASP A 162 6.27 4.26 -7.17
N PRO A 163 7.32 5.06 -7.53
CA PRO A 163 7.56 5.49 -8.91
C PRO A 163 7.70 4.34 -9.90
N LEU A 164 8.35 3.23 -9.50
CA LEU A 164 8.58 2.08 -10.37
C LEU A 164 7.38 1.14 -10.40
N ASN A 165 6.87 0.76 -9.23
CA ASN A 165 5.81 -0.23 -9.17
C ASN A 165 4.45 0.34 -9.61
N ASP A 166 4.11 1.56 -9.24
CA ASP A 166 2.77 2.12 -9.49
C ASP A 166 2.72 2.94 -10.77
N VAL A 167 3.60 3.96 -10.86
CA VAL A 167 3.56 4.91 -11.96
C VAL A 167 3.99 4.24 -13.27
N GLN A 168 5.06 3.42 -13.25
CA GLN A 168 5.47 2.72 -14.48
C GLN A 168 4.49 1.60 -14.87
N ALA A 169 3.83 0.93 -13.91
CA ALA A 169 2.75 -0.02 -14.22
C ALA A 169 1.58 0.68 -14.90
N ALA A 170 1.14 1.83 -14.38
CA ALA A 170 0.09 2.64 -14.96
C ALA A 170 0.45 3.07 -16.40
N ARG A 171 1.67 3.59 -16.57
CA ARG A 171 2.18 3.97 -17.89
C ARG A 171 2.19 2.80 -18.88
N SER A 172 2.69 1.64 -18.45
CA SER A 172 2.71 0.41 -19.27
C SER A 172 1.31 -0.12 -19.60
N ALA A 173 0.33 0.20 -18.75
CA ALA A 173 -1.07 -0.08 -18.98
C ALA A 173 -1.78 0.96 -19.88
N GLY A 174 -1.14 2.09 -20.18
CA GLY A 174 -1.71 3.20 -20.95
C GLY A 174 -2.72 4.04 -20.15
N ILE A 175 -2.63 4.06 -18.83
CA ILE A 175 -3.53 4.82 -17.96
C ILE A 175 -2.80 5.95 -17.23
N ARG A 176 -3.58 6.89 -16.73
CA ARG A 176 -3.07 8.04 -15.97
C ARG A 176 -2.65 7.63 -14.57
N SER A 177 -1.76 8.42 -13.94
CA SER A 177 -1.30 8.14 -12.58
C SER A 177 -1.18 9.40 -11.73
N VAL A 178 -1.46 9.25 -10.43
CA VAL A 178 -1.12 10.23 -9.40
C VAL A 178 -0.07 9.60 -8.48
N TRP A 179 1.07 10.23 -8.37
CA TRP A 179 2.12 9.81 -7.45
C TRP A 179 1.98 10.50 -6.09
N LEU A 180 1.94 9.74 -5.02
CA LEU A 180 1.99 10.26 -3.64
C LEU A 180 3.44 10.54 -3.26
N ARG A 181 3.78 11.82 -3.15
CA ARG A 181 5.17 12.26 -2.90
C ARG A 181 5.69 11.84 -1.54
N ARG A 182 4.87 11.90 -0.52
CA ARG A 182 5.27 11.60 0.87
C ARG A 182 6.59 12.29 1.27
N GLY A 183 6.71 13.57 0.92
CA GLY A 183 7.91 14.38 1.17
C GLY A 183 9.11 14.05 0.28
N ARG A 184 8.97 13.17 -0.72
CA ARG A 184 10.02 12.80 -1.67
C ARG A 184 9.98 13.69 -2.93
N THR A 185 11.10 13.80 -3.62
CA THR A 185 11.19 14.34 -4.99
C THR A 185 11.08 13.22 -6.01
N TRP A 186 10.57 13.52 -7.19
CA TRP A 186 10.51 12.54 -8.27
C TRP A 186 11.92 12.09 -8.67
N PRO A 187 12.19 10.78 -8.83
CA PRO A 187 13.50 10.28 -9.19
C PRO A 187 13.91 10.71 -10.60
N ASP A 188 15.19 11.11 -10.76
CA ASP A 188 15.75 11.41 -12.05
C ASP A 188 15.75 10.17 -12.97
N GLY A 189 15.56 10.41 -14.27
CA GLY A 189 15.61 9.35 -15.29
C GLY A 189 14.34 8.51 -15.43
N LEU A 190 13.33 8.73 -14.59
CA LEU A 190 12.00 8.13 -14.76
C LEU A 190 11.04 9.12 -15.41
N GLU A 191 10.22 8.61 -16.31
CA GLU A 191 9.14 9.40 -16.90
C GLU A 191 8.14 9.82 -15.82
N PRO A 192 7.74 11.09 -15.75
CA PRO A 192 6.93 11.61 -14.66
C PRO A 192 5.50 11.04 -14.65
N PRO A 193 4.82 11.05 -13.49
CA PRO A 193 3.39 10.74 -13.39
C PRO A 193 2.54 11.81 -14.08
N THR A 194 1.27 11.51 -14.31
CA THR A 194 0.29 12.49 -14.82
C THR A 194 0.10 13.65 -13.84
N ALA A 195 0.03 13.33 -12.53
CA ALA A 195 -0.09 14.31 -11.46
C ALA A 195 0.64 13.83 -10.19
N GLN A 196 0.79 14.73 -9.22
CA GLN A 196 1.41 14.45 -7.93
C GLN A 196 0.55 15.02 -6.80
N ALA A 197 0.52 14.33 -5.66
CA ALA A 197 -0.21 14.77 -4.47
C ALA A 197 0.61 14.47 -3.20
N ASP A 198 0.28 15.14 -2.09
CA ASP A 198 0.93 14.91 -0.80
C ASP A 198 0.16 13.92 0.09
N SER A 199 -1.14 13.71 -0.19
CA SER A 199 -1.99 12.78 0.53
C SER A 199 -2.90 12.01 -0.42
N PHE A 200 -3.41 10.86 0.04
CA PHE A 200 -4.36 10.05 -0.72
C PHE A 200 -5.66 10.83 -1.01
N ALA A 201 -6.18 11.56 -0.02
CA ALA A 201 -7.39 12.37 -0.20
C ALA A 201 -7.20 13.43 -1.30
N ALA A 202 -6.07 14.14 -1.32
CA ALA A 202 -5.75 15.11 -2.37
C ALA A 202 -5.57 14.45 -3.74
N ALA A 203 -5.01 13.24 -3.80
CA ALA A 203 -4.90 12.47 -5.04
C ALA A 203 -6.26 12.09 -5.61
N VAL A 204 -7.19 11.67 -4.75
CA VAL A 204 -8.58 11.37 -5.16
C VAL A 204 -9.26 12.63 -5.69
N ASP A 205 -9.10 13.78 -5.04
CA ASP A 205 -9.69 15.05 -5.51
C ASP A 205 -9.16 15.43 -6.91
N LEU A 206 -7.85 15.30 -7.16
CA LEU A 206 -7.27 15.50 -8.49
C LEU A 206 -7.88 14.57 -9.56
N VAL A 207 -8.15 13.33 -9.21
CA VAL A 207 -8.79 12.35 -10.12
C VAL A 207 -10.23 12.77 -10.41
N LEU A 208 -10.99 13.15 -9.40
CA LEU A 208 -12.40 13.56 -9.54
C LEU A 208 -12.54 14.84 -10.38
N ASP A 209 -11.66 15.81 -10.17
CA ASP A 209 -11.65 17.07 -10.92
C ASP A 209 -11.23 16.88 -12.39
N SER A 210 -10.37 15.90 -12.66
CA SER A 210 -9.90 15.60 -14.03
C SER A 210 -10.88 14.76 -14.85
N GLY A 211 -11.74 14.03 -14.17
CA GLY A 211 -12.68 13.10 -14.79
C GLY A 211 -12.01 11.86 -15.41
N PRO A 212 -12.78 10.97 -16.02
CA PRO A 212 -12.32 9.76 -16.68
C PRO A 212 -11.60 10.05 -18.00
#